data_1effa8aa55f88483491dfeb05d095701
#
_entry.id   1effa8aa55f88483491dfeb05d095701
#
_cell.length_a   1.000
_cell.length_b   1.000
_cell.length_c   1.000
_cell.angle_alpha   90.00
_cell.angle_beta   90.00
_cell.angle_gamma   90.00
#
_symmetry.space_group_name_H-M   'P 1'
#
loop_
_entity.id
_entity.type
_entity.pdbx_description
1 polymer ?
#
loop_
_entity_poly.entity_id
_entity_poly.type
_entity_poly.pdbx_seq_one_letter_code
_entity_poly.pdbx_strand_id
1 'polypeptide(L)'
;MRHVFCRKVVFLLAALLVVCGMSARKPIKTLLITGQNNHNWQVSHVVLKQILENSGRFSVDFAVSPEAGKDMSGFVLDFSPYELVVLDYNGDAWPEETNRRFLEYVRGGGGVVVYHAADNAFVNWPEYNKICALGGWENRDEKAGPYVYWSDGKLIKP
;
A
#
# COMPACT_ATOMS: atom_id res chain seq x y z
N MET A 1 50.92 16.07 -29.75
CA MET A 1 49.47 16.08 -30.15
C MET A 1 48.74 14.74 -30.01
N ARG A 2 49.40 13.59 -30.17
CA ARG A 2 48.72 12.24 -30.06
C ARG A 2 48.20 11.88 -28.66
N HIS A 3 48.90 12.26 -27.59
CA HIS A 3 48.50 11.90 -26.19
C HIS A 3 47.28 12.66 -25.65
N VAL A 4 47.03 13.88 -26.13
CA VAL A 4 45.87 14.69 -25.68
C VAL A 4 44.58 14.19 -26.32
N PHE A 5 44.65 13.70 -27.54
CA PHE A 5 43.48 13.16 -28.26
C PHE A 5 42.98 11.84 -27.62
N CYS A 6 43.94 10.96 -27.25
CA CYS A 6 43.59 9.68 -26.61
C CYS A 6 42.94 9.88 -25.23
N ARG A 7 43.40 10.83 -24.42
CA ARG A 7 42.77 11.13 -23.10
C ARG A 7 41.34 11.68 -23.22
N LYS A 8 41.07 12.54 -24.19
CA LYS A 8 39.71 13.08 -24.43
C LYS A 8 38.74 12.02 -24.90
N VAL A 9 39.16 11.08 -25.74
CA VAL A 9 38.32 9.96 -26.20
C VAL A 9 38.02 8.98 -25.05
N VAL A 10 38.96 8.70 -24.18
CA VAL A 10 38.75 7.83 -22.99
C VAL A 10 37.79 8.47 -21.99
N PHE A 11 37.87 9.79 -21.76
CA PHE A 11 36.91 10.51 -20.90
C PHE A 11 35.49 10.55 -21.51
N LEU A 12 35.34 10.69 -22.80
CA LEU A 12 34.04 10.64 -23.48
C LEU A 12 33.40 9.25 -23.44
N LEU A 13 34.20 8.20 -23.61
CA LEU A 13 33.76 6.81 -23.48
C LEU A 13 33.35 6.46 -22.02
N ALA A 14 34.11 6.94 -21.02
CA ALA A 14 33.78 6.75 -19.62
C ALA A 14 32.49 7.50 -19.23
N ALA A 15 32.28 8.72 -19.73
CA ALA A 15 31.03 9.46 -19.51
C ALA A 15 29.82 8.78 -20.17
N LEU A 16 29.99 8.20 -21.37
CA LEU A 16 28.92 7.45 -22.05
C LEU A 16 28.52 6.17 -21.29
N LEU A 17 29.50 5.49 -20.67
CA LEU A 17 29.24 4.28 -19.87
C LEU A 17 28.50 4.59 -18.56
N VAL A 18 28.72 5.76 -17.96
CA VAL A 18 27.99 6.19 -16.76
C VAL A 18 26.52 6.53 -17.08
N VAL A 19 26.24 7.08 -18.26
CA VAL A 19 24.85 7.38 -18.68
C VAL A 19 24.07 6.10 -19.06
N CYS A 20 24.74 5.06 -19.57
CA CYS A 20 24.09 3.78 -19.91
C CYS A 20 23.71 2.92 -18.69
N GLY A 21 24.21 3.26 -17.49
CA GLY A 21 23.94 2.50 -16.25
C GLY A 21 22.69 2.91 -15.47
N MET A 22 21.95 3.93 -15.90
CA MET A 22 20.65 4.29 -15.31
C MET A 22 19.55 3.39 -15.89
N SER A 23 19.57 2.11 -15.55
CA SER A 23 18.42 1.24 -15.79
C SER A 23 17.23 1.82 -15.05
N ALA A 24 16.23 2.28 -15.78
CA ALA A 24 14.99 2.72 -15.16
C ALA A 24 14.45 1.56 -14.33
N ARG A 25 14.34 1.74 -13.01
CA ARG A 25 13.75 0.72 -12.14
C ARG A 25 12.33 0.46 -12.61
N LYS A 26 11.95 -0.81 -12.71
CA LYS A 26 10.56 -1.16 -13.00
C LYS A 26 9.66 -0.52 -11.95
N PRO A 27 8.50 0.01 -12.35
CA PRO A 27 7.53 0.51 -11.37
C PRO A 27 7.10 -0.61 -10.40
N ILE A 28 6.92 -0.26 -9.15
CA ILE A 28 6.38 -1.13 -8.10
C ILE A 28 4.94 -1.47 -8.47
N LYS A 29 4.68 -2.74 -8.74
CA LYS A 29 3.34 -3.20 -9.09
C LYS A 29 2.44 -3.17 -7.86
N THR A 30 1.37 -2.39 -7.93
CA THR A 30 0.52 -2.04 -6.79
C THR A 30 -0.92 -2.46 -7.05
N LEU A 31 -1.54 -3.14 -6.08
CA LEU A 31 -2.98 -3.41 -6.06
C LEU A 31 -3.66 -2.43 -5.11
N LEU A 32 -4.59 -1.62 -5.61
CA LEU A 32 -5.44 -0.78 -4.78
C LEU A 32 -6.82 -1.43 -4.63
N ILE A 33 -7.17 -1.79 -3.41
CA ILE A 33 -8.44 -2.44 -3.05
C ILE A 33 -9.42 -1.39 -2.56
N THR A 34 -10.61 -1.38 -3.16
CA THR A 34 -11.68 -0.40 -2.90
C THR A 34 -13.06 -1.02 -3.18
N GLY A 35 -14.12 -0.20 -3.24
CA GLY A 35 -15.49 -0.62 -3.60
C GLY A 35 -16.49 -0.43 -2.48
N GLN A 36 -16.04 -0.42 -1.23
CA GLN A 36 -16.86 -0.09 -0.06
C GLN A 36 -16.04 0.75 0.91
N ASN A 37 -16.61 1.87 1.35
CA ASN A 37 -16.01 2.77 2.32
C ASN A 37 -17.08 3.71 2.86
N ASN A 38 -16.93 4.19 4.09
CA ASN A 38 -17.75 5.25 4.66
C ASN A 38 -17.36 6.66 4.14
N HIS A 39 -16.34 6.75 3.31
CA HIS A 39 -15.94 7.93 2.55
C HIS A 39 -16.25 7.77 1.06
N ASN A 40 -16.04 8.82 0.27
CA ASN A 40 -16.27 8.79 -1.17
C ASN A 40 -15.15 8.03 -1.90
N TRP A 41 -15.17 6.70 -1.82
CA TRP A 41 -14.18 5.84 -2.44
C TRP A 41 -14.17 5.96 -3.97
N GLN A 42 -15.31 6.34 -4.60
CA GLN A 42 -15.40 6.55 -6.04
C GLN A 42 -14.47 7.66 -6.53
N VAL A 43 -14.09 8.56 -5.64
CA VAL A 43 -13.11 9.63 -5.91
C VAL A 43 -11.74 9.27 -5.38
N SER A 44 -11.64 8.78 -4.12
CA SER A 44 -10.35 8.58 -3.47
C SER A 44 -9.45 7.60 -4.20
N HIS A 45 -9.97 6.46 -4.68
CA HIS A 45 -9.15 5.47 -5.38
C HIS A 45 -8.52 6.02 -6.68
N VAL A 46 -9.25 6.86 -7.43
CA VAL A 46 -8.73 7.50 -8.65
C VAL A 46 -7.61 8.47 -8.31
N VAL A 47 -7.82 9.28 -7.28
CA VAL A 47 -6.82 10.28 -6.82
C VAL A 47 -5.58 9.57 -6.28
N LEU A 48 -5.74 8.52 -5.47
CA LEU A 48 -4.61 7.73 -4.96
C LEU A 48 -3.80 7.11 -6.09
N LYS A 49 -4.47 6.53 -7.10
CA LYS A 49 -3.78 6.03 -8.30
C LYS A 49 -2.97 7.13 -8.98
N GLN A 50 -3.57 8.30 -9.21
CA GLN A 50 -2.88 9.43 -9.84
C GLN A 50 -1.65 9.88 -9.04
N ILE A 51 -1.77 9.99 -7.71
CA ILE A 51 -0.66 10.36 -6.84
C ILE A 51 0.49 9.36 -6.96
N LEU A 52 0.19 8.08 -6.92
CA LEU A 52 1.18 7.01 -7.00
C LEU A 52 1.86 6.99 -8.37
N GLU A 53 1.09 6.98 -9.45
CA GLU A 53 1.60 6.87 -10.82
C GLU A 53 2.34 8.14 -11.28
N ASN A 54 1.90 9.34 -10.88
CA ASN A 54 2.59 10.60 -11.18
C ASN A 54 4.01 10.68 -10.59
N SER A 55 4.30 9.87 -9.57
CA SER A 55 5.66 9.74 -9.04
C SER A 55 6.62 9.02 -9.99
N GLY A 56 6.10 8.33 -11.02
CA GLY A 56 6.85 7.46 -11.93
C GLY A 56 7.39 6.18 -11.29
N ARG A 57 7.03 5.90 -10.03
CA ARG A 57 7.55 4.77 -9.25
C ARG A 57 6.59 3.61 -9.11
N PHE A 58 5.31 3.79 -9.39
CA PHE A 58 4.26 2.81 -9.19
C PHE A 58 3.46 2.57 -10.46
N SER A 59 2.91 1.36 -10.59
CA SER A 59 1.88 0.99 -11.57
C SER A 59 0.72 0.39 -10.79
N VAL A 60 -0.49 0.96 -10.91
CA VAL A 60 -1.62 0.66 -10.02
C VAL A 60 -2.75 -0.01 -10.76
N ASP A 61 -3.07 -1.23 -10.33
CA ASP A 61 -4.29 -1.97 -10.70
C ASP A 61 -5.35 -1.79 -9.60
N PHE A 62 -6.63 -1.89 -9.96
CA PHE A 62 -7.75 -1.85 -9.01
C PHE A 62 -8.35 -3.22 -8.76
N ALA A 63 -8.73 -3.48 -7.50
CA ALA A 63 -9.69 -4.49 -7.13
C ALA A 63 -10.91 -3.79 -6.49
N VAL A 64 -12.01 -3.75 -7.21
CA VAL A 64 -13.25 -3.13 -6.74
C VAL A 64 -14.17 -4.23 -6.23
N SER A 65 -14.54 -4.17 -4.95
CA SER A 65 -15.45 -5.14 -4.35
C SER A 65 -16.89 -4.99 -4.87
N PRO A 66 -17.73 -6.01 -4.73
CA PRO A 66 -19.17 -5.84 -4.82
C PRO A 66 -19.68 -4.72 -3.89
N GLU A 67 -20.85 -4.18 -4.18
CA GLU A 67 -21.52 -3.21 -3.31
C GLU A 67 -21.84 -3.81 -1.93
N ALA A 68 -21.93 -2.96 -0.91
CA ALA A 68 -22.23 -3.37 0.45
C ALA A 68 -23.52 -4.23 0.53
N GLY A 69 -23.42 -5.33 1.26
CA GLY A 69 -24.51 -6.30 1.42
C GLY A 69 -24.74 -7.22 0.21
N LYS A 70 -23.92 -7.17 -0.83
CA LYS A 70 -23.95 -8.10 -1.95
C LYS A 70 -23.06 -9.32 -1.70
N ASP A 71 -23.24 -10.34 -2.52
CA ASP A 71 -22.43 -11.55 -2.43
C ASP A 71 -20.94 -11.26 -2.68
N MET A 72 -20.13 -11.50 -1.65
CA MET A 72 -18.68 -11.34 -1.67
C MET A 72 -17.93 -12.62 -2.06
N SER A 73 -18.62 -13.75 -2.25
CA SER A 73 -17.97 -15.06 -2.46
C SER A 73 -17.02 -15.08 -3.67
N GLY A 74 -17.33 -14.31 -4.69
CA GLY A 74 -16.49 -14.17 -5.89
C GLY A 74 -15.33 -13.18 -5.75
N PHE A 75 -15.23 -12.44 -4.64
CA PHE A 75 -14.15 -11.46 -4.43
C PHE A 75 -12.88 -12.14 -3.92
N VAL A 76 -12.36 -13.06 -4.73
CA VAL A 76 -11.16 -13.83 -4.44
C VAL A 76 -9.96 -13.18 -5.14
N LEU A 77 -9.05 -12.60 -4.36
CA LEU A 77 -7.91 -11.82 -4.86
C LEU A 77 -6.64 -12.65 -4.93
N ASP A 78 -5.83 -12.39 -5.96
CA ASP A 78 -4.47 -12.88 -6.09
C ASP A 78 -3.50 -11.72 -5.81
N PHE A 79 -2.71 -11.85 -4.75
CA PHE A 79 -1.72 -10.85 -4.35
C PHE A 79 -0.33 -11.12 -4.91
N SER A 80 -0.11 -12.31 -5.48
CA SER A 80 1.23 -12.77 -5.92
C SER A 80 1.92 -11.86 -6.95
N PRO A 81 1.21 -11.14 -7.85
CA PRO A 81 1.85 -10.26 -8.82
C PRO A 81 2.28 -8.91 -8.24
N TYR A 82 1.90 -8.58 -6.99
CA TYR A 82 2.03 -7.23 -6.44
C TYR A 82 3.09 -7.13 -5.36
N GLU A 83 3.83 -6.02 -5.39
CA GLU A 83 4.83 -5.67 -4.38
C GLU A 83 4.22 -4.77 -3.29
N LEU A 84 3.12 -4.07 -3.61
CA LEU A 84 2.39 -3.18 -2.71
C LEU A 84 0.88 -3.42 -2.82
N VAL A 85 0.22 -3.48 -1.68
CA VAL A 85 -1.25 -3.41 -1.57
C VAL A 85 -1.63 -2.12 -0.86
N VAL A 86 -2.52 -1.34 -1.45
CA VAL A 86 -3.11 -0.13 -0.86
C VAL A 86 -4.57 -0.42 -0.55
N LEU A 87 -4.96 -0.24 0.70
CA LEU A 87 -6.31 -0.47 1.17
C LEU A 87 -7.05 0.87 1.28
N ASP A 88 -8.00 1.10 0.39
CA ASP A 88 -9.04 2.16 0.46
C ASP A 88 -10.39 1.48 0.64
N TYR A 89 -10.48 0.61 1.65
CA TYR A 89 -11.60 -0.29 1.87
C TYR A 89 -12.02 -0.32 3.34
N ASN A 90 -13.31 -0.10 3.58
CA ASN A 90 -13.94 -0.29 4.88
C ASN A 90 -15.38 -0.77 4.64
N GLY A 91 -15.59 -2.06 4.57
CA GLY A 91 -16.86 -2.67 4.17
C GLY A 91 -17.02 -4.11 4.65
N ASP A 92 -17.82 -4.86 3.90
CA ASP A 92 -18.14 -6.25 4.20
C ASP A 92 -16.88 -7.13 4.31
N ALA A 93 -16.99 -8.19 5.11
CA ALA A 93 -15.89 -9.15 5.25
C ALA A 93 -15.51 -9.78 3.89
N TRP A 94 -14.21 -9.91 3.66
CA TRP A 94 -13.71 -10.63 2.50
C TRP A 94 -13.93 -12.15 2.66
N PRO A 95 -13.98 -12.90 1.55
CA PRO A 95 -13.94 -14.35 1.61
C PRO A 95 -12.71 -14.87 2.36
N GLU A 96 -12.86 -15.97 3.07
CA GLU A 96 -11.76 -16.58 3.86
C GLU A 96 -10.52 -16.83 3.01
N GLU A 97 -10.68 -17.23 1.76
CA GLU A 97 -9.57 -17.44 0.83
C GLU A 97 -8.81 -16.15 0.53
N THR A 98 -9.49 -15.01 0.37
CA THR A 98 -8.84 -13.71 0.21
C THR A 98 -8.08 -13.33 1.47
N ASN A 99 -8.67 -13.53 2.66
CA ASN A 99 -8.02 -13.29 3.93
C ASN A 99 -6.74 -14.13 4.08
N ARG A 100 -6.82 -15.42 3.76
CA ARG A 100 -5.68 -16.34 3.82
C ARG A 100 -4.54 -15.87 2.90
N ARG A 101 -4.85 -15.56 1.64
CA ARG A 101 -3.87 -15.08 0.66
C ARG A 101 -3.25 -13.75 1.06
N PHE A 102 -4.05 -12.84 1.62
CA PHE A 102 -3.53 -11.56 2.12
C PHE A 102 -2.54 -11.75 3.27
N LEU A 103 -2.85 -12.63 4.22
CA LEU A 103 -1.92 -12.96 5.31
C LEU A 103 -0.63 -13.61 4.81
N GLU A 104 -0.72 -14.50 3.83
CA GLU A 104 0.46 -15.11 3.19
C GLU A 104 1.33 -14.07 2.49
N TYR A 105 0.69 -13.15 1.75
CA TYR A 105 1.36 -12.03 1.10
C TYR A 105 2.13 -11.15 2.10
N VAL A 106 1.49 -10.76 3.20
CA VAL A 106 2.13 -9.94 4.25
C VAL A 106 3.27 -10.70 4.94
N ARG A 107 3.06 -11.97 5.29
CA ARG A 107 4.11 -12.83 5.88
C ARG A 107 5.29 -13.04 4.93
N GLY A 108 5.04 -13.04 3.65
CA GLY A 108 6.06 -13.10 2.60
C GLY A 108 6.83 -11.81 2.39
N GLY A 109 6.51 -10.73 3.12
CA GLY A 109 7.18 -9.43 3.04
C GLY A 109 6.52 -8.46 2.06
N GLY A 110 5.31 -8.73 1.61
CA GLY A 110 4.52 -7.81 0.78
C GLY A 110 4.23 -6.49 1.51
N GLY A 111 4.37 -5.37 0.81
CA GLY A 111 4.10 -4.04 1.38
C GLY A 111 2.61 -3.75 1.50
N VAL A 112 2.19 -3.11 2.60
CA VAL A 112 0.79 -2.70 2.80
C VAL A 112 0.71 -1.24 3.20
N VAL A 113 -0.22 -0.50 2.59
CA VAL A 113 -0.65 0.83 3.03
C VAL A 113 -2.11 0.75 3.42
N VAL A 114 -2.40 1.05 4.66
CA VAL A 114 -3.77 1.16 5.18
C VAL A 114 -4.15 2.63 5.13
N TYR A 115 -5.05 2.98 4.19
CA TYR A 115 -5.42 4.36 3.95
C TYR A 115 -6.65 4.75 4.74
N HIS A 116 -6.46 5.68 5.70
CA HIS A 116 -7.52 6.32 6.48
C HIS A 116 -8.52 5.30 7.07
N ALA A 117 -9.79 5.33 6.63
CA ALA A 117 -10.84 4.47 7.18
C ALA A 117 -10.61 2.95 6.98
N ALA A 118 -9.62 2.56 6.20
CA ALA A 118 -9.28 1.15 6.07
C ALA A 118 -8.76 0.54 7.38
N ASP A 119 -8.28 1.34 8.35
CA ASP A 119 -7.90 0.86 9.67
C ASP A 119 -9.11 0.42 10.52
N ASN A 120 -10.31 0.88 10.16
CA ASN A 120 -11.57 0.49 10.80
C ASN A 120 -12.16 -0.81 10.23
N ALA A 121 -11.66 -1.29 9.10
CA ALA A 121 -12.18 -2.50 8.49
C ALA A 121 -11.93 -3.74 9.36
N PHE A 122 -12.79 -4.75 9.20
CA PHE A 122 -12.57 -6.09 9.72
C PHE A 122 -12.34 -6.15 11.24
N VAL A 123 -13.18 -5.50 12.03
CA VAL A 123 -13.11 -5.41 13.50
C VAL A 123 -12.88 -6.76 14.17
N ASN A 124 -13.49 -7.82 13.63
CA ASN A 124 -13.40 -9.18 14.17
C ASN A 124 -12.24 -10.00 13.56
N TRP A 125 -11.29 -9.36 12.88
CA TRP A 125 -10.13 -10.04 12.31
C TRP A 125 -8.83 -9.61 13.02
N PRO A 126 -8.40 -10.33 14.09
CA PRO A 126 -7.26 -9.93 14.92
C PRO A 126 -5.94 -9.79 14.16
N GLU A 127 -5.72 -10.62 13.13
CA GLU A 127 -4.50 -10.56 12.32
C GLU A 127 -4.45 -9.26 11.50
N TYR A 128 -5.58 -8.82 10.95
CA TYR A 128 -5.67 -7.55 10.25
C TYR A 128 -5.38 -6.38 11.19
N ASN A 129 -5.93 -6.40 12.40
CA ASN A 129 -5.68 -5.38 13.42
C ASN A 129 -4.20 -5.29 13.80
N LYS A 130 -3.48 -6.41 13.82
CA LYS A 130 -2.02 -6.42 14.02
C LYS A 130 -1.27 -5.81 12.83
N ILE A 131 -1.74 -6.03 11.61
CA ILE A 131 -1.15 -5.42 10.39
C ILE A 131 -1.33 -3.90 10.42
N CYS A 132 -2.53 -3.42 10.79
CA CYS A 132 -2.81 -1.99 10.94
C CYS A 132 -2.05 -1.35 12.11
N ALA A 133 -1.62 -2.13 13.10
CA ALA A 133 -1.05 -1.72 14.39
C ALA A 133 -2.03 -0.96 15.31
N LEU A 134 -3.11 -0.38 14.81
CA LEU A 134 -4.12 0.42 15.50
C LEU A 134 -5.56 0.09 15.06
N GLY A 135 -5.81 -1.08 14.53
CA GLY A 135 -7.14 -1.48 14.06
C GLY A 135 -8.18 -1.67 15.19
N GLY A 136 -9.42 -1.97 14.81
CA GLY A 136 -10.49 -2.29 15.76
C GLY A 136 -11.17 -1.08 16.39
N TRP A 137 -11.61 -0.12 15.58
CA TRP A 137 -12.22 1.15 16.06
C TRP A 137 -13.63 1.02 16.58
N GLU A 138 -14.40 0.02 16.19
CA GLU A 138 -15.74 -0.19 16.73
C GLU A 138 -15.69 -0.60 18.19
N ASN A 139 -16.54 0.03 19.03
CA ASN A 139 -16.63 -0.21 20.47
C ASN A 139 -15.28 -0.13 21.20
N ARG A 140 -14.44 0.79 20.76
CA ARG A 140 -13.11 1.00 21.34
C ARG A 140 -13.23 1.49 22.77
N ASP A 141 -12.70 0.71 23.70
CA ASP A 141 -12.62 1.02 25.12
C ASP A 141 -11.15 0.91 25.60
N GLU A 142 -10.93 0.95 26.91
CA GLU A 142 -9.60 0.85 27.52
C GLU A 142 -8.87 -0.45 27.17
N LYS A 143 -9.57 -1.51 26.75
CA LYS A 143 -8.98 -2.78 26.32
C LYS A 143 -8.27 -2.67 24.98
N ALA A 144 -8.66 -1.70 24.15
CA ALA A 144 -7.98 -1.39 22.89
C ALA A 144 -6.66 -0.60 23.09
N GLY A 145 -6.33 -0.26 24.34
CA GLY A 145 -5.14 0.48 24.73
C GLY A 145 -5.47 1.89 25.24
N PRO A 146 -4.58 2.48 26.02
CA PRO A 146 -4.81 3.80 26.60
C PRO A 146 -4.78 4.88 25.54
N TYR A 147 -5.56 5.93 25.75
CA TYR A 147 -5.37 7.17 25.01
C TYR A 147 -3.99 7.76 25.32
N VAL A 148 -3.37 8.30 24.30
CA VAL A 148 -2.04 8.88 24.41
C VAL A 148 -2.10 10.32 23.90
N TYR A 149 -1.64 11.27 24.71
CA TYR A 149 -1.60 12.68 24.39
C TYR A 149 -0.18 13.21 24.44
N TRP A 150 0.12 14.15 23.56
CA TRP A 150 1.32 14.95 23.65
C TRP A 150 0.97 16.26 24.33
N SER A 151 1.54 16.54 25.50
CA SER A 151 1.36 17.79 26.22
C SER A 151 2.68 18.20 26.89
N ASP A 152 3.03 19.49 26.77
CA ASP A 152 4.21 20.10 27.41
C ASP A 152 5.52 19.34 27.14
N GLY A 153 5.69 18.88 25.91
CA GLY A 153 6.91 18.16 25.51
C GLY A 153 6.98 16.71 26.01
N LYS A 154 5.89 16.15 26.53
CA LYS A 154 5.83 14.78 27.08
C LYS A 154 4.68 13.99 26.51
N LEU A 155 4.89 12.67 26.43
CA LEU A 155 3.84 11.71 26.12
C LEU A 155 3.09 11.37 27.42
N ILE A 156 1.80 11.68 27.45
CA ILE A 156 0.91 11.40 28.59
C ILE A 156 0.02 10.22 28.23
N LYS A 157 -0.01 9.24 29.13
CA LYS A 157 -0.95 8.10 29.13
C LYS A 157 -1.82 8.26 30.37
N PRO A 158 -3.10 8.58 30.25
CA PRO A 158 -4.01 8.65 31.40
C PRO A 158 -4.24 7.26 31.99
#